data_bd5f84d07c3ef9b0185e402189540a03
#
_entry.id   bd5f84d07c3ef9b0185e402189540a03
#
_cell.length_a   1.000
_cell.length_b   1.000
_cell.length_c   1.000
_cell.angle_alpha   90.00
_cell.angle_beta   90.00
_cell.angle_gamma   90.00
#
_symmetry.space_group_name_H-M   'P 1'
#
loop_
_entity.id
_entity.type
_entity.pdbx_description
1 polymer ?
#
loop_
_entity_poly.entity_id
_entity_poly.type
_entity_poly.pdbx_seq_one_letter_code
_entity_poly.pdbx_strand_id
1 'polypeptide(L)'
;MKRDVLFLCQFFYPEYNSSATLPFDTARYLAQRGYSVGALCGYPKEYSAGGQVPIREAKDGVSIRRLRYMQLSRRSRLGRLINYFSFTLSVLLHLFEIRNYRAVIVYSNPPVLPIAAILANKLFKTKIIFVSYDVYPEVAYASGSLTAGGAIARLMRCINRSLFRRVCAVVALTDEMREFLLRNRPELSADRTVTIPN
;
A
#
# COMPACT_ATOMS: atom_id res chain seq x y z
N MET A 1 -12.19 -21.62 -1.97
CA MET A 1 -12.86 -20.27 -1.98
C MET A 1 -11.80 -19.18 -1.86
N LYS A 2 -11.95 -18.03 -2.57
CA LYS A 2 -11.06 -16.89 -2.36
C LYS A 2 -11.40 -16.21 -1.02
N ARG A 3 -10.37 -15.79 -0.29
CA ARG A 3 -10.48 -14.90 0.88
C ARG A 3 -10.97 -13.52 0.44
N ASP A 4 -11.46 -12.71 1.38
CA ASP A 4 -12.09 -11.44 1.01
C ASP A 4 -11.08 -10.37 0.68
N VAL A 5 -10.17 -10.02 1.59
CA VAL A 5 -9.29 -8.86 1.42
C VAL A 5 -7.86 -9.11 1.88
N LEU A 6 -6.89 -8.60 1.09
CA LEU A 6 -5.47 -8.59 1.42
C LEU A 6 -4.98 -7.16 1.54
N PHE A 7 -4.32 -6.85 2.65
CA PHE A 7 -3.61 -5.59 2.84
C PHE A 7 -2.20 -5.69 2.27
N LEU A 8 -1.82 -4.74 1.40
CA LEU A 8 -0.46 -4.57 0.91
C LEU A 8 0.11 -3.26 1.46
N CYS A 9 1.01 -3.36 2.44
CA CYS A 9 1.62 -2.23 3.08
C CYS A 9 3.04 -2.56 3.57
N GLN A 10 3.95 -1.59 3.52
CA GLN A 10 5.32 -1.82 3.98
C GLN A 10 5.39 -1.96 5.50
N PHE A 11 4.59 -1.16 6.22
CA PHE A 11 4.53 -1.14 7.68
C PHE A 11 3.23 -1.74 8.16
N PHE A 12 3.29 -2.56 9.18
CA PHE A 12 2.16 -3.24 9.80
C PHE A 12 2.51 -3.65 11.22
N TYR A 13 1.57 -4.24 11.94
CA TYR A 13 1.83 -4.81 13.26
C TYR A 13 3.10 -5.70 13.24
N PRO A 14 4.02 -5.59 14.23
CA PRO A 14 3.92 -4.86 15.49
C PRO A 14 4.56 -3.46 15.51
N GLU A 15 4.78 -2.81 14.37
CA GLU A 15 5.32 -1.44 14.35
C GLU A 15 4.27 -0.44 14.83
N TYR A 16 4.71 0.62 15.56
CA TYR A 16 3.85 1.59 16.23
C TYR A 16 3.78 2.96 15.54
N ASN A 17 4.16 3.04 14.27
CA ASN A 17 3.94 4.28 13.52
C ASN A 17 2.54 4.30 12.87
N SER A 18 2.02 5.48 12.55
CA SER A 18 0.68 5.64 11.95
C SER A 18 0.50 4.82 10.67
N SER A 19 1.56 4.69 9.86
CA SER A 19 1.55 3.89 8.63
C SER A 19 1.44 2.37 8.89
N ALA A 20 1.60 1.93 10.12
CA ALA A 20 1.44 0.54 10.55
C ALA A 20 0.17 0.32 11.36
N THR A 21 -0.14 1.22 12.31
CA THR A 21 -1.29 1.07 13.21
C THR A 21 -2.61 1.21 12.48
N LEU A 22 -2.76 2.22 11.63
CA LEU A 22 -4.01 2.44 10.89
C LEU A 22 -4.38 1.28 9.95
N PRO A 23 -3.46 0.73 9.12
CA PRO A 23 -3.75 -0.47 8.34
C PRO A 23 -4.10 -1.68 9.21
N PHE A 24 -3.41 -1.87 10.35
CA PHE A 24 -3.70 -2.99 11.23
C PHE A 24 -5.05 -2.86 11.91
N ASP A 25 -5.40 -1.67 12.41
CA ASP A 25 -6.71 -1.42 13.04
C ASP A 25 -7.85 -1.60 12.04
N THR A 26 -7.67 -1.13 10.81
CA THR A 26 -8.65 -1.37 9.72
C THR A 26 -8.79 -2.87 9.42
N ALA A 27 -7.67 -3.59 9.34
CA ALA A 27 -7.68 -5.04 9.08
C ALA A 27 -8.37 -5.82 10.20
N ARG A 28 -8.06 -5.48 11.46
CA ARG A 28 -8.69 -6.05 12.65
C ARG A 28 -10.19 -5.80 12.67
N TYR A 29 -10.61 -4.57 12.39
CA TYR A 29 -12.03 -4.21 12.34
C TYR A 29 -12.79 -5.02 11.29
N LEU A 30 -12.23 -5.19 10.08
CA LEU A 30 -12.82 -6.03 9.05
C LEU A 30 -12.90 -7.50 9.47
N ALA A 31 -11.84 -8.03 10.12
CA ALA A 31 -11.85 -9.40 10.63
C ALA A 31 -12.93 -9.61 11.69
N GLN A 32 -13.13 -8.66 12.60
CA GLN A 32 -14.21 -8.67 13.61
C GLN A 32 -15.62 -8.63 12.96
N ARG A 33 -15.74 -8.08 11.76
CA ARG A 33 -16.97 -8.07 10.95
C ARG A 33 -17.19 -9.36 10.14
N GLY A 34 -16.34 -10.38 10.32
CA GLY A 34 -16.47 -11.68 9.66
C GLY A 34 -15.80 -11.78 8.30
N TYR A 35 -15.05 -10.77 7.85
CA TYR A 35 -14.28 -10.87 6.62
C TYR A 35 -13.02 -11.71 6.83
N SER A 36 -12.64 -12.50 5.84
CA SER A 36 -11.38 -13.24 5.84
C SER A 36 -10.25 -12.31 5.36
N VAL A 37 -9.48 -11.82 6.32
CA VAL A 37 -8.46 -10.78 6.11
C VAL A 37 -7.06 -11.36 6.16
N GLY A 38 -6.21 -10.91 5.22
CA GLY A 38 -4.78 -11.14 5.24
C GLY A 38 -3.98 -9.86 5.10
N ALA A 39 -2.72 -9.92 5.49
CA ALA A 39 -1.75 -8.86 5.26
C ALA A 39 -0.45 -9.43 4.71
N LEU A 40 0.05 -8.82 3.65
CA LEU A 40 1.37 -9.05 3.09
C LEU A 40 2.18 -7.78 3.31
N CYS A 41 3.08 -7.79 4.29
CA CYS A 41 3.75 -6.59 4.79
C CYS A 41 5.26 -6.79 4.91
N GLY A 42 5.97 -5.69 5.18
CA GLY A 42 7.41 -5.74 5.44
C GLY A 42 7.74 -6.39 6.78
N TYR A 43 8.90 -7.04 6.87
CA TYR A 43 9.45 -7.47 8.14
C TYR A 43 9.84 -6.23 8.95
N PRO A 44 9.42 -6.09 10.22
CA PRO A 44 9.67 -4.90 11.01
C PRO A 44 11.17 -4.70 11.27
N LYS A 45 11.64 -3.45 11.22
CA LYS A 45 13.02 -3.10 11.54
C LYS A 45 13.22 -2.85 13.03
N GLU A 46 12.27 -2.14 13.61
CA GLU A 46 12.29 -1.73 15.01
C GLU A 46 11.11 -2.40 15.70
N TYR A 47 11.41 -3.27 16.64
CA TYR A 47 10.41 -3.96 17.45
C TYR A 47 10.72 -3.77 18.91
N SER A 48 9.81 -3.12 19.63
CA SER A 48 10.01 -2.68 21.02
C SER A 48 10.17 -3.84 22.03
N ALA A 49 9.77 -5.05 21.69
CA ALA A 49 9.80 -6.19 22.61
C ALA A 49 11.05 -7.05 22.50
N GLY A 50 12.05 -6.67 21.71
CA GLY A 50 13.38 -7.32 21.69
C GLY A 50 13.44 -8.77 21.20
N GLY A 51 12.34 -9.31 20.65
CA GLY A 51 12.24 -10.69 20.17
C GLY A 51 12.22 -10.80 18.64
N GLN A 52 12.39 -12.03 18.12
CA GLN A 52 12.18 -12.30 16.71
C GLN A 52 10.68 -12.32 16.41
N VAL A 53 10.26 -11.51 15.42
CA VAL A 53 8.89 -11.50 14.95
C VAL A 53 8.67 -12.66 13.96
N PRO A 54 7.63 -13.47 14.11
CA PRO A 54 7.39 -14.58 13.19
C PRO A 54 7.10 -14.09 11.77
N ILE A 55 7.60 -14.82 10.78
CA ILE A 55 7.33 -14.51 9.36
C ILE A 55 5.85 -14.69 9.02
N ARG A 56 5.19 -15.64 9.66
CA ARG A 56 3.75 -15.88 9.53
C ARG A 56 3.11 -15.91 10.89
N GLU A 57 2.01 -15.22 11.04
CA GLU A 57 1.30 -15.06 12.30
C GLU A 57 -0.20 -14.86 12.03
N ALA A 58 -1.03 -15.30 12.96
CA ALA A 58 -2.43 -14.90 13.04
C ALA A 58 -2.61 -14.01 14.27
N LYS A 59 -3.03 -12.77 14.06
CA LYS A 59 -3.25 -11.80 15.13
C LYS A 59 -4.59 -11.12 14.95
N ASP A 60 -5.44 -11.20 15.98
CA ASP A 60 -6.77 -10.58 16.02
C ASP A 60 -7.64 -10.88 14.77
N GLY A 61 -7.59 -12.15 14.29
CA GLY A 61 -8.32 -12.60 13.12
C GLY A 61 -7.67 -12.26 11.76
N VAL A 62 -6.53 -11.58 11.77
CA VAL A 62 -5.77 -11.22 10.57
C VAL A 62 -4.62 -12.21 10.33
N SER A 63 -4.56 -12.82 9.14
CA SER A 63 -3.43 -13.66 8.74
C SER A 63 -2.30 -12.81 8.19
N ILE A 64 -1.22 -12.65 8.94
CA ILE A 64 -0.10 -11.77 8.60
C ILE A 64 1.03 -12.60 8.00
N ARG A 65 1.58 -12.16 6.86
CA ARG A 65 2.82 -12.64 6.29
C ARG A 65 3.80 -11.50 6.09
N ARG A 66 4.99 -11.62 6.68
CA ARG A 66 6.07 -10.62 6.62
C ARG A 66 7.10 -10.99 5.59
N LEU A 67 7.48 -10.03 4.77
CA LEU A 67 8.45 -10.17 3.70
C LEU A 67 9.75 -9.47 4.08
N ARG A 68 10.87 -10.14 3.89
CA ARG A 68 12.19 -9.52 4.04
C ARG A 68 12.47 -8.62 2.84
N TYR A 69 13.09 -7.48 3.10
CA TYR A 69 13.51 -6.50 2.12
C TYR A 69 14.73 -5.74 2.64
N MET A 70 15.37 -4.93 1.83
CA MET A 70 16.50 -4.10 2.27
C MET A 70 16.00 -2.99 3.19
N GLN A 71 16.66 -2.83 4.34
CA GLN A 71 16.25 -1.89 5.40
C GLN A 71 17.37 -0.89 5.69
N LEU A 72 17.72 -0.11 4.67
CA LEU A 72 18.73 0.94 4.76
C LEU A 72 18.21 2.15 5.54
N SER A 73 19.13 3.05 5.93
CA SER A 73 18.76 4.27 6.65
C SER A 73 17.78 5.13 5.86
N ARG A 74 16.67 5.48 6.48
CA ARG A 74 15.64 6.35 5.88
C ARG A 74 16.05 7.83 5.85
N ARG A 75 17.13 8.22 6.53
CA ARG A 75 17.70 9.58 6.44
C ARG A 75 18.25 9.86 5.05
N SER A 76 18.79 8.84 4.38
CA SER A 76 19.29 8.92 3.00
C SER A 76 18.13 8.80 2.00
N ARG A 77 18.11 9.67 0.98
CA ARG A 77 17.16 9.57 -0.16
C ARG A 77 17.34 8.25 -0.90
N LEU A 78 18.58 7.86 -1.16
CA LEU A 78 18.89 6.59 -1.83
C LEU A 78 18.45 5.40 -0.99
N GLY A 79 18.69 5.42 0.33
CA GLY A 79 18.25 4.36 1.24
C GLY A 79 16.73 4.16 1.22
N ARG A 80 15.95 5.26 1.20
CA ARG A 80 14.50 5.18 1.06
C ARG A 80 14.07 4.55 -0.26
N LEU A 81 14.67 4.96 -1.37
CA LEU A 81 14.35 4.39 -2.68
C LEU A 81 14.65 2.89 -2.73
N ILE A 82 15.82 2.47 -2.25
CA ILE A 82 16.20 1.05 -2.21
C ILE A 82 15.20 0.26 -1.36
N ASN A 83 14.80 0.79 -0.19
CA ASN A 83 13.80 0.16 0.66
C ASN A 83 12.45 -0.01 -0.07
N TYR A 84 12.00 1.02 -0.79
CA TYR A 84 10.73 0.98 -1.54
C TYR A 84 10.77 -0.03 -2.68
N PHE A 85 11.83 -0.03 -3.48
CA PHE A 85 11.97 -0.94 -4.61
C PHE A 85 12.19 -2.38 -4.14
N SER A 86 13.03 -2.63 -3.13
CA SER A 86 13.29 -3.97 -2.64
C SER A 86 12.05 -4.58 -1.96
N PHE A 87 11.27 -3.79 -1.22
CA PHE A 87 9.99 -4.27 -0.68
C PHE A 87 9.00 -4.59 -1.79
N THR A 88 8.84 -3.70 -2.76
CA THR A 88 7.94 -3.95 -3.90
C THR A 88 8.37 -5.19 -4.69
N LEU A 89 9.67 -5.39 -4.91
CA LEU A 89 10.18 -6.60 -5.54
C LEU A 89 9.85 -7.85 -4.72
N SER A 90 10.02 -7.79 -3.40
CA SER A 90 9.66 -8.88 -2.51
C SER A 90 8.17 -9.23 -2.61
N VAL A 91 7.28 -8.22 -2.70
CA VAL A 91 5.84 -8.45 -2.94
C VAL A 91 5.60 -9.08 -4.31
N LEU A 92 6.31 -8.64 -5.35
CA LEU A 92 6.17 -9.20 -6.70
C LEU A 92 6.58 -10.67 -6.77
N LEU A 93 7.62 -11.08 -6.03
CA LEU A 93 8.02 -12.49 -5.92
C LEU A 93 6.94 -13.34 -5.23
N HIS A 94 6.05 -12.71 -4.47
CA HIS A 94 4.91 -13.36 -3.81
C HIS A 94 3.56 -13.03 -4.47
N LEU A 95 3.58 -12.54 -5.71
CA LEU A 95 2.39 -12.08 -6.43
C LEU A 95 1.27 -13.12 -6.50
N PHE A 96 1.64 -14.40 -6.62
CA PHE A 96 0.66 -15.50 -6.68
C PHE A 96 -0.17 -15.65 -5.41
N GLU A 97 0.27 -15.14 -4.26
CA GLU A 97 -0.56 -15.17 -3.05
C GLU A 97 -1.76 -14.24 -3.14
N ILE A 98 -1.61 -13.12 -3.88
CA ILE A 98 -2.68 -12.15 -4.07
C ILE A 98 -3.88 -12.76 -4.80
N ARG A 99 -3.66 -13.77 -5.65
CA ARG A 99 -4.74 -14.47 -6.37
C ARG A 99 -5.77 -15.13 -5.46
N ASN A 100 -5.36 -15.44 -4.22
CA ASN A 100 -6.21 -16.09 -3.24
C ASN A 100 -7.22 -15.13 -2.58
N TYR A 101 -7.19 -13.85 -2.95
CA TYR A 101 -8.06 -12.82 -2.42
C TYR A 101 -8.94 -12.18 -3.49
N ARG A 102 -10.14 -11.77 -3.09
CA ARG A 102 -11.10 -11.08 -3.97
C ARG A 102 -10.69 -9.64 -4.22
N ALA A 103 -10.16 -8.97 -3.18
CA ALA A 103 -9.71 -7.59 -3.23
C ALA A 103 -8.35 -7.41 -2.55
N VAL A 104 -7.63 -6.39 -2.99
CA VAL A 104 -6.41 -5.92 -2.36
C VAL A 104 -6.58 -4.45 -1.96
N ILE A 105 -6.23 -4.14 -0.71
CA ILE A 105 -6.09 -2.76 -0.23
C ILE A 105 -4.61 -2.43 -0.31
N VAL A 106 -4.26 -1.42 -1.13
CA VAL A 106 -2.89 -0.97 -1.30
C VAL A 106 -2.78 0.52 -0.95
N TYR A 107 -1.72 0.87 -0.25
CA TYR A 107 -1.47 2.22 0.23
C TYR A 107 -0.53 2.99 -0.70
N SER A 108 -0.57 4.32 -0.64
CA SER A 108 0.28 5.21 -1.44
C SER A 108 1.77 5.14 -1.08
N ASN A 109 2.12 4.57 0.07
CA ASN A 109 3.50 4.41 0.53
C ASN A 109 3.85 2.92 0.75
N PRO A 110 4.86 2.38 0.05
CA PRO A 110 5.73 2.99 -0.97
C PRO A 110 5.03 3.33 -2.29
N PRO A 111 5.44 4.45 -2.95
CA PRO A 111 4.75 4.92 -4.17
C PRO A 111 4.86 4.00 -5.39
N VAL A 112 5.75 3.00 -5.34
CA VAL A 112 5.92 1.97 -6.38
C VAL A 112 5.15 0.67 -6.07
N LEU A 113 4.68 0.49 -4.85
CA LEU A 113 3.94 -0.70 -4.42
C LEU A 113 2.66 -0.98 -5.24
N PRO A 114 1.91 0.03 -5.69
CA PRO A 114 0.73 -0.20 -6.51
C PRO A 114 0.97 -1.02 -7.79
N ILE A 115 2.22 -1.15 -8.27
CA ILE A 115 2.58 -2.04 -9.39
C ILE A 115 2.12 -3.48 -9.11
N ALA A 116 2.31 -3.97 -7.88
CA ALA A 116 1.90 -5.33 -7.51
C ALA A 116 0.37 -5.51 -7.58
N ALA A 117 -0.38 -4.52 -7.11
CA ALA A 117 -1.85 -4.54 -7.20
C ALA A 117 -2.34 -4.47 -8.65
N ILE A 118 -1.70 -3.64 -9.49
CA ILE A 118 -2.00 -3.54 -10.93
C ILE A 118 -1.78 -4.89 -11.62
N LEU A 119 -0.64 -5.55 -11.36
CA LEU A 119 -0.33 -6.85 -11.94
C LEU A 119 -1.29 -7.93 -11.45
N ALA A 120 -1.60 -7.96 -10.16
CA ALA A 120 -2.60 -8.88 -9.61
C ALA A 120 -3.99 -8.69 -10.25
N ASN A 121 -4.41 -7.44 -10.48
CA ASN A 121 -5.65 -7.14 -11.18
C ASN A 121 -5.62 -7.65 -12.64
N LYS A 122 -4.52 -7.41 -13.36
CA LYS A 122 -4.38 -7.88 -14.75
C LYS A 122 -4.42 -9.40 -14.87
N LEU A 123 -3.68 -10.10 -14.00
CA LEU A 123 -3.48 -11.54 -14.07
C LEU A 123 -4.62 -12.34 -13.41
N PHE A 124 -5.11 -11.88 -12.27
CA PHE A 124 -6.02 -12.65 -11.41
C PHE A 124 -7.41 -12.03 -11.25
N LYS A 125 -7.63 -10.84 -11.85
CA LYS A 125 -8.87 -10.04 -11.72
C LYS A 125 -9.18 -9.63 -10.28
N THR A 126 -8.17 -9.56 -9.41
CA THR A 126 -8.31 -9.08 -8.03
C THR A 126 -8.69 -7.61 -8.05
N LYS A 127 -9.75 -7.23 -7.32
CA LYS A 127 -10.18 -5.82 -7.21
C LYS A 127 -9.16 -4.99 -6.45
N ILE A 128 -8.98 -3.73 -6.83
CA ILE A 128 -8.02 -2.82 -6.18
C ILE A 128 -8.79 -1.74 -5.42
N ILE A 129 -8.52 -1.62 -4.12
CA ILE A 129 -8.90 -0.48 -3.30
C ILE A 129 -7.60 0.26 -2.97
N PHE A 130 -7.53 1.54 -3.30
CA PHE A 130 -6.33 2.36 -3.07
C PHE A 130 -6.59 3.36 -1.96
N VAL A 131 -5.71 3.38 -0.95
CA VAL A 131 -5.76 4.34 0.15
C VAL A 131 -4.64 5.36 -0.03
N SER A 132 -5.02 6.62 -0.24
CA SER A 132 -4.10 7.73 -0.48
C SER A 132 -3.76 8.42 0.83
N TYR A 133 -2.65 8.05 1.48
CA TYR A 133 -2.08 8.80 2.60
C TYR A 133 -1.32 10.03 2.10
N ASP A 134 -0.63 9.86 0.98
CA ASP A 134 0.14 10.92 0.32
C ASP A 134 -0.21 10.95 -1.16
N VAL A 135 -0.24 12.13 -1.73
CA VAL A 135 -0.44 12.31 -3.18
C VAL A 135 0.91 12.36 -3.87
N TYR A 136 1.30 11.24 -4.45
CA TYR A 136 2.52 11.15 -5.27
C TYR A 136 2.22 11.44 -6.76
N PRO A 137 3.15 12.06 -7.49
CA PRO A 137 4.50 12.52 -7.08
C PRO A 137 4.53 13.90 -6.41
N GLU A 138 3.40 14.58 -6.21
CA GLU A 138 3.30 15.97 -5.77
C GLU A 138 3.99 16.20 -4.41
N VAL A 139 3.76 15.34 -3.43
CA VAL A 139 4.41 15.42 -2.10
C VAL A 139 5.93 15.29 -2.20
N ALA A 140 6.42 14.52 -3.18
CA ALA A 140 7.86 14.38 -3.41
C ALA A 140 8.46 15.61 -4.09
N TYR A 141 7.68 16.36 -4.88
CA TYR A 141 8.08 17.66 -5.42
C TYR A 141 8.12 18.73 -4.32
N ALA A 142 7.09 18.83 -3.51
CA ALA A 142 7.00 19.77 -2.40
C ALA A 142 8.14 19.60 -1.39
N SER A 143 8.56 18.36 -1.13
CA SER A 143 9.69 18.05 -0.24
C SER A 143 11.07 18.18 -0.91
N GLY A 144 11.14 18.60 -2.18
CA GLY A 144 12.40 18.67 -2.94
C GLY A 144 13.09 17.31 -3.14
N SER A 145 12.37 16.20 -2.89
CA SER A 145 12.92 14.85 -3.01
C SER A 145 13.02 14.37 -4.44
N LEU A 146 12.18 14.92 -5.34
CA LEU A 146 12.16 14.59 -6.78
C LEU A 146 12.03 15.87 -7.62
N THR A 147 12.63 15.83 -8.82
CA THR A 147 12.41 16.85 -9.86
C THR A 147 11.25 16.41 -10.76
N ALA A 148 10.41 17.36 -11.17
CA ALA A 148 9.18 17.08 -11.94
C ALA A 148 9.43 16.37 -13.28
N GLY A 149 10.59 16.63 -13.94
CA GLY A 149 11.00 16.00 -15.19
C GLY A 149 11.75 14.68 -15.06
N GLY A 150 12.10 14.27 -13.83
CA GLY A 150 12.96 13.11 -13.58
C GLY A 150 12.31 11.76 -13.96
N ALA A 151 13.15 10.75 -14.21
CA ALA A 151 12.71 9.41 -14.59
C ALA A 151 11.79 8.76 -13.53
N ILE A 152 12.12 8.95 -12.23
CA ILE A 152 11.31 8.41 -11.11
C ILE A 152 9.93 9.07 -11.09
N ALA A 153 9.85 10.38 -11.27
CA ALA A 153 8.59 11.10 -11.31
C ALA A 153 7.72 10.64 -12.50
N ARG A 154 8.34 10.38 -13.65
CA ARG A 154 7.68 9.83 -14.84
C ARG A 154 7.12 8.43 -14.57
N LEU A 155 7.93 7.58 -13.92
CA LEU A 155 7.49 6.24 -13.50
C LEU A 155 6.29 6.31 -12.54
N MET A 156 6.32 7.17 -11.53
CA MET A 156 5.21 7.34 -10.59
C MET A 156 3.93 7.80 -11.30
N ARG A 157 4.01 8.75 -12.22
CA ARG A 157 2.84 9.15 -13.02
C ARG A 157 2.28 8.02 -13.86
N CYS A 158 3.15 7.21 -14.48
CA CYS A 158 2.73 6.04 -15.26
C CYS A 158 2.01 5.00 -14.40
N ILE A 159 2.56 4.71 -13.20
CA ILE A 159 1.96 3.81 -12.20
C ILE A 159 0.58 4.34 -11.81
N ASN A 160 0.49 5.61 -11.40
CA ASN A 160 -0.76 6.24 -10.96
C ASN A 160 -1.82 6.19 -12.07
N ARG A 161 -1.47 6.55 -13.30
CA ARG A 161 -2.38 6.46 -14.43
C ARG A 161 -2.90 5.05 -14.66
N SER A 162 -2.02 4.05 -14.57
CA SER A 162 -2.41 2.65 -14.70
C SER A 162 -3.26 2.16 -13.52
N LEU A 163 -2.97 2.62 -12.30
CA LEU A 163 -3.70 2.31 -11.09
C LEU A 163 -5.13 2.86 -11.14
N PHE A 164 -5.25 4.18 -11.35
CA PHE A 164 -6.55 4.88 -11.29
C PHE A 164 -7.55 4.44 -12.36
N ARG A 165 -7.07 3.91 -13.49
CA ARG A 165 -7.94 3.23 -14.47
C ARG A 165 -8.52 1.90 -13.99
N ARG A 166 -7.95 1.28 -12.94
CA ARG A 166 -8.26 -0.10 -12.50
C ARG A 166 -8.84 -0.21 -11.11
N VAL A 167 -8.69 0.84 -10.30
CA VAL A 167 -9.24 0.83 -8.94
C VAL A 167 -10.77 0.69 -8.97
N CYS A 168 -11.30 -0.10 -8.06
CA CYS A 168 -12.73 -0.12 -7.79
C CYS A 168 -13.13 0.94 -6.76
N ALA A 169 -12.20 1.36 -5.89
CA ALA A 169 -12.40 2.46 -4.96
C ALA A 169 -11.08 3.14 -4.62
N VAL A 170 -11.15 4.45 -4.38
CA VAL A 170 -10.07 5.28 -3.82
C VAL A 170 -10.55 5.88 -2.52
N VAL A 171 -9.75 5.75 -1.47
CA VAL A 171 -9.99 6.39 -0.17
C VAL A 171 -9.03 7.57 -0.05
N ALA A 172 -9.57 8.75 0.08
CA ALA A 172 -8.86 9.99 0.44
C ALA A 172 -9.07 10.27 1.93
N LEU A 173 -8.10 10.91 2.59
CA LEU A 173 -8.19 11.19 4.03
C LEU A 173 -8.94 12.48 4.34
N THR A 174 -9.03 13.39 3.38
CA THR A 174 -9.77 14.65 3.51
C THR A 174 -10.52 14.96 2.23
N ASP A 175 -11.51 15.86 2.31
CA ASP A 175 -12.26 16.30 1.14
C ASP A 175 -11.37 17.10 0.19
N GLU A 176 -10.44 17.89 0.69
CA GLU A 176 -9.47 18.63 -0.13
C GLU A 176 -8.58 17.66 -0.93
N MET A 177 -8.13 16.57 -0.31
CA MET A 177 -7.36 15.53 -1.01
C MET A 177 -8.22 14.85 -2.08
N ARG A 178 -9.47 14.53 -1.76
CA ARG A 178 -10.42 13.96 -2.72
C ARG A 178 -10.62 14.86 -3.92
N GLU A 179 -10.89 16.15 -3.69
CA GLU A 179 -11.06 17.14 -4.77
C GLU A 179 -9.79 17.30 -5.60
N PHE A 180 -8.63 17.37 -4.95
CA PHE A 180 -7.35 17.43 -5.64
C PHE A 180 -7.15 16.22 -6.56
N LEU A 181 -7.43 15.00 -6.08
CA LEU A 181 -7.33 13.78 -6.86
C LEU A 181 -8.27 13.81 -8.06
N LEU A 182 -9.52 14.19 -7.87
CA LEU A 182 -10.52 14.26 -8.95
C LEU A 182 -10.16 15.32 -10.02
N ARG A 183 -9.61 16.47 -9.61
CA ARG A 183 -9.17 17.52 -10.56
C ARG A 183 -7.92 17.10 -11.36
N ASN A 184 -6.99 16.37 -10.73
CA ASN A 184 -5.66 16.11 -11.32
C ASN A 184 -5.49 14.70 -11.85
N ARG A 185 -6.49 13.83 -11.72
CA ARG A 185 -6.47 12.43 -12.18
C ARG A 185 -7.72 12.15 -12.99
N PRO A 186 -7.71 12.43 -14.29
CA PRO A 186 -8.88 12.28 -15.17
C PRO A 186 -9.38 10.84 -15.29
N GLU A 187 -8.57 9.87 -14.83
CA GLU A 187 -8.96 8.47 -14.76
C GLU A 187 -9.88 8.13 -13.58
N LEU A 188 -10.01 9.03 -12.61
CA LEU A 188 -10.87 8.86 -11.44
C LEU A 188 -12.26 9.47 -11.71
N SER A 189 -13.25 8.85 -11.09
CA SER A 189 -14.62 9.36 -11.04
C SER A 189 -15.07 9.51 -9.58
N ALA A 190 -16.03 10.43 -9.36
CA ALA A 190 -16.49 10.77 -8.01
C ALA A 190 -17.19 9.60 -7.31
N ASP A 191 -17.87 8.74 -8.06
CA ASP A 191 -18.56 7.54 -7.56
C ASP A 191 -17.60 6.47 -6.99
N ARG A 192 -16.34 6.48 -7.43
CA ARG A 192 -15.30 5.57 -6.94
C ARG A 192 -14.33 6.20 -5.94
N THR A 193 -14.55 7.49 -5.57
CA THR A 193 -13.64 8.21 -4.68
C THR A 193 -14.40 8.67 -3.45
N VAL A 194 -14.02 8.16 -2.29
CA VAL A 194 -14.66 8.45 -0.99
C VAL A 194 -13.66 9.11 -0.04
N THR A 195 -14.17 9.93 0.87
CA THR A 195 -13.39 10.48 1.98
C THR A 195 -13.63 9.63 3.21
N ILE A 196 -12.56 9.09 3.79
CA ILE A 196 -12.56 8.41 5.09
C ILE A 196 -11.40 8.99 5.90
N PRO A 197 -11.67 9.85 6.89
CA PRO A 197 -10.62 10.42 7.73
C PRO A 197 -10.01 9.36 8.64
N ASN A 198 -8.76 9.62 9.05
CA ASN A 198 -8.04 8.79 10.03
C ASN A 198 -8.52 9.05 11.46
#